data_fbd06bba94b4c0864fa87b6f64ae53e4
#
_entry.id   fbd06bba94b4c0864fa87b6f64ae53e4
#
_cell.length_a   1.000
_cell.length_b   1.000
_cell.length_c   1.000
_cell.angle_alpha   90.00
_cell.angle_beta   90.00
_cell.angle_gamma   90.00
#
_symmetry.space_group_name_H-M   'P 1'
#
loop_
_entity.id
_entity.type
_entity.pdbx_description
1 polymer ?
#
loop_
_entity_poly.entity_id
_entity_poly.type
_entity_poly.pdbx_seq_one_letter_code
_entity_poly.pdbx_strand_id
1 'polypeptide(L)'
;RRYMTLPFDIPDGRFRKTVGSLTTDEGVANATAEGLAKLKPVRPNGTITFGGQTHPADGTVGLLVTTEEKARQCAKDPSIRIRVLGFGQSRTEKGYMPQAPVEAAQRALDDADLGIGDMDAVKSHNPFAVNDIVFSRETGFDLGAMNNFGCSLIWGHPQGPTGLRTIVERIE
;
A
#
# COMPACT_ATOMS: atom_id res chain seq x y z
N ARG A 1 4.19 13.77 0.48
CA ARG A 1 3.01 14.60 0.87
C ARG A 1 2.27 15.24 -0.32
N ARG A 2 2.69 14.98 -1.55
CA ARG A 2 2.11 15.57 -2.77
C ARG A 2 0.60 15.28 -2.93
N TYR A 3 0.14 14.16 -2.40
CA TYR A 3 -1.25 13.69 -2.52
C TYR A 3 -2.07 13.84 -1.24
N MET A 4 -1.53 14.52 -0.24
CA MET A 4 -2.27 14.81 0.99
C MET A 4 -3.07 16.09 0.84
N THR A 5 -4.33 16.06 1.22
CA THR A 5 -5.18 17.26 1.26
C THR A 5 -4.97 17.98 2.60
N LEU A 6 -3.85 18.66 2.73
CA LEU A 6 -3.50 19.41 3.93
C LEU A 6 -3.14 20.87 3.58
N PRO A 7 -3.49 21.86 4.41
CA PRO A 7 -4.34 21.72 5.60
C PRO A 7 -5.78 21.32 5.24
N PHE A 8 -6.45 20.59 6.13
CA PHE A 8 -7.83 20.15 5.97
C PHE A 8 -8.69 20.76 7.09
N ASP A 9 -9.71 21.52 6.71
CA ASP A 9 -10.65 22.10 7.65
C ASP A 9 -11.71 21.09 8.06
N ILE A 10 -11.77 20.80 9.35
CA ILE A 10 -12.73 19.85 9.94
C ILE A 10 -14.08 20.54 10.06
N PRO A 11 -15.12 20.10 9.35
CA PRO A 11 -16.45 20.64 9.50
C PRO A 11 -17.14 20.13 10.77
N ASP A 12 -18.13 20.87 11.27
CA ASP A 12 -19.06 20.35 12.25
C ASP A 12 -19.95 19.25 11.66
N GLY A 13 -20.66 18.50 12.51
CA GLY A 13 -21.54 17.41 12.08
C GLY A 13 -22.71 17.83 11.15
N ARG A 14 -22.88 19.11 10.88
CA ARG A 14 -23.87 19.69 9.96
C ARG A 14 -23.23 20.36 8.74
N PHE A 15 -21.92 20.31 8.62
CA PHE A 15 -21.13 20.94 7.55
C PHE A 15 -21.37 22.46 7.40
N ARG A 16 -21.61 23.15 8.52
CA ARG A 16 -21.91 24.60 8.55
C ARG A 16 -20.77 25.45 9.07
N LYS A 17 -19.90 24.89 9.87
CA LYS A 17 -18.78 25.61 10.51
C LYS A 17 -17.54 24.74 10.53
N THR A 18 -16.38 25.36 10.37
CA THR A 18 -15.11 24.74 10.68
C THR A 18 -14.93 24.69 12.20
N VAL A 19 -14.68 23.50 12.73
CA VAL A 19 -14.46 23.26 14.18
C VAL A 19 -13.00 22.98 14.51
N GLY A 20 -12.16 22.80 13.51
CA GLY A 20 -10.73 22.56 13.66
C GLY A 20 -10.04 22.51 12.32
N SER A 21 -8.72 22.33 12.31
CA SER A 21 -7.95 22.13 11.10
C SER A 21 -6.83 21.14 11.34
N LEU A 22 -6.65 20.20 10.41
CA LEU A 22 -5.54 19.26 10.37
C LEU A 22 -4.43 19.85 9.49
N THR A 23 -3.25 20.04 10.07
CA THR A 23 -2.08 20.54 9.35
C THR A 23 -1.06 19.44 9.03
N THR A 24 -1.21 18.28 9.67
CA THR A 24 -0.37 17.10 9.51
C THR A 24 -1.22 15.84 9.49
N ASP A 25 -0.67 14.74 9.00
CA ASP A 25 -1.31 13.43 9.10
C ASP A 25 -1.20 12.89 10.54
N GLU A 26 -2.34 12.70 11.20
CA GLU A 26 -2.40 12.20 12.58
C GLU A 26 -2.01 10.72 12.70
N GLY A 27 -2.13 9.97 11.59
CA GLY A 27 -1.80 8.55 11.55
C GLY A 27 -0.30 8.26 11.45
N VAL A 28 0.50 9.25 11.04
CA VAL A 28 1.96 9.09 10.88
C VAL A 28 2.66 9.36 12.21
N ALA A 29 3.13 8.29 12.85
CA ALA A 29 3.87 8.35 14.11
C ALA A 29 5.36 8.10 13.90
N ASN A 30 6.19 8.78 14.71
CA ASN A 30 7.62 8.48 14.78
C ASN A 30 7.83 7.22 15.63
N ALA A 31 8.09 6.09 14.97
CA ALA A 31 8.39 4.84 15.64
C ALA A 31 9.88 4.76 15.99
N THR A 32 10.20 4.34 17.23
CA THR A 32 11.55 3.99 17.65
C THR A 32 11.62 2.53 18.06
N ALA A 33 12.81 1.93 17.98
CA ALA A 33 13.00 0.53 18.37
C ALA A 33 12.61 0.30 19.84
N GLU A 34 12.95 1.23 20.73
CA GLU A 34 12.62 1.17 22.16
C GLU A 34 11.11 1.34 22.40
N GLY A 35 10.45 2.17 21.61
CA GLY A 35 8.99 2.37 21.64
C GLY A 35 8.26 1.11 21.21
N LEU A 36 8.68 0.52 20.09
CA LEU A 36 8.11 -0.72 19.58
C LEU A 36 8.29 -1.90 20.53
N ALA A 37 9.48 -2.02 21.16
CA ALA A 37 9.78 -3.09 22.11
C ALA A 37 8.91 -3.06 23.38
N LYS A 38 8.35 -1.91 23.74
CA LYS A 38 7.44 -1.76 24.89
C LYS A 38 6.00 -2.14 24.60
N LEU A 39 5.64 -2.32 23.34
CA LEU A 39 4.26 -2.65 22.94
C LEU A 39 3.92 -4.07 23.34
N LYS A 40 2.74 -4.24 23.92
CA LYS A 40 2.20 -5.56 24.26
C LYS A 40 1.60 -6.21 23.01
N PRO A 41 1.70 -7.54 22.88
CA PRO A 41 0.99 -8.29 21.85
C PRO A 41 -0.51 -8.05 21.90
N VAL A 42 -1.16 -7.99 20.73
CA VAL A 42 -2.62 -7.82 20.60
C VAL A 42 -3.42 -9.04 21.08
N ARG A 43 -2.74 -10.18 21.25
CA ARG A 43 -3.31 -11.41 21.83
C ARG A 43 -2.36 -11.98 22.87
N PRO A 44 -2.87 -12.66 23.92
CA PRO A 44 -2.03 -13.40 24.87
C PRO A 44 -1.11 -14.37 24.13
N ASN A 45 0.16 -14.38 24.49
CA ASN A 45 1.22 -15.19 23.88
C ASN A 45 1.44 -14.97 22.37
N GLY A 46 0.93 -13.85 21.83
CA GLY A 46 1.16 -13.46 20.44
C GLY A 46 2.47 -12.70 20.25
N THR A 47 2.83 -12.49 18.99
CA THR A 47 4.02 -11.72 18.59
C THR A 47 3.68 -10.42 17.87
N ILE A 48 2.44 -10.27 17.39
CA ILE A 48 1.97 -9.08 16.67
C ILE A 48 1.55 -8.01 17.66
N THR A 49 2.07 -6.81 17.47
CA THR A 49 1.73 -5.61 18.24
C THR A 49 1.10 -4.55 17.33
N PHE A 50 0.50 -3.52 17.90
CA PHE A 50 -0.02 -2.38 17.11
C PHE A 50 1.07 -1.62 16.35
N GLY A 51 2.34 -1.72 16.75
CA GLY A 51 3.46 -1.12 16.02
C GLY A 51 3.76 -1.77 14.67
N GLY A 52 3.34 -3.03 14.48
CA GLY A 52 3.46 -3.75 13.20
C GLY A 52 2.15 -3.84 12.42
N GLN A 53 1.19 -2.98 12.70
CA GLN A 53 -0.15 -2.98 12.12
C GLN A 53 -0.46 -1.62 11.50
N THR A 54 -1.17 -1.62 10.38
CA THR A 54 -1.72 -0.40 9.77
C THR A 54 -2.80 0.24 10.65
N HIS A 55 -3.14 1.48 10.35
CA HIS A 55 -4.24 2.22 10.99
C HIS A 55 -5.29 2.64 9.95
N PRO A 56 -6.52 2.95 10.38
CA PRO A 56 -7.51 3.53 9.49
C PRO A 56 -7.04 4.87 8.89
N ALA A 57 -7.43 5.13 7.66
CA ALA A 57 -7.19 6.41 7.00
C ALA A 57 -8.32 6.70 6.02
N ASP A 58 -8.46 7.96 5.65
CA ASP A 58 -9.32 8.39 4.56
C ASP A 58 -8.52 8.50 3.27
N GLY A 59 -9.16 8.25 2.13
CA GLY A 59 -8.49 8.35 0.85
C GLY A 59 -9.41 8.16 -0.34
N THR A 60 -8.99 8.72 -1.46
CA THR A 60 -9.64 8.52 -2.75
C THR A 60 -8.57 8.35 -3.82
N VAL A 61 -8.86 7.55 -4.82
CA VAL A 61 -7.95 7.31 -5.94
C VAL A 61 -8.74 6.89 -7.18
N GLY A 62 -8.27 7.27 -8.35
CA GLY A 62 -8.83 6.86 -9.61
C GLY A 62 -7.73 6.53 -10.62
N LEU A 63 -7.95 5.50 -11.41
CA LEU A 63 -7.10 5.11 -12.54
C LEU A 63 -7.96 4.97 -13.79
N LEU A 64 -7.47 5.48 -14.91
CA LEU A 64 -8.07 5.24 -16.22
C LEU A 64 -7.29 4.11 -16.89
N VAL A 65 -7.97 2.98 -17.09
CA VAL A 65 -7.47 1.86 -17.90
C VAL A 65 -8.13 1.92 -19.27
N THR A 66 -7.35 1.95 -20.33
CA THR A 66 -7.85 2.15 -21.70
C THR A 66 -6.87 1.56 -22.72
N THR A 67 -7.18 1.70 -24.02
CA THR A 67 -6.25 1.31 -25.09
C THR A 67 -5.02 2.20 -25.12
N GLU A 68 -3.91 1.68 -25.68
CA GLU A 68 -2.66 2.45 -25.82
C GLU A 68 -2.88 3.76 -26.60
N GLU A 69 -3.66 3.73 -27.67
CA GLU A 69 -3.96 4.91 -28.46
C GLU A 69 -4.67 5.98 -27.61
N LYS A 70 -5.70 5.57 -26.86
CA LYS A 70 -6.46 6.47 -26.01
C LYS A 70 -5.63 6.98 -24.84
N ALA A 71 -4.77 6.13 -24.27
CA ALA A 71 -3.84 6.53 -23.22
C ALA A 71 -2.90 7.64 -23.71
N ARG A 72 -2.36 7.53 -24.92
CA ARG A 72 -1.51 8.57 -25.52
C ARG A 72 -2.25 9.91 -25.71
N GLN A 73 -3.51 9.85 -26.13
CA GLN A 73 -4.33 11.05 -26.32
C GLN A 73 -4.66 11.76 -25.00
N CYS A 74 -4.86 11.00 -23.93
CA CYS A 74 -5.22 11.51 -22.60
C CYS A 74 -4.00 11.84 -21.72
N ALA A 75 -2.82 11.36 -22.07
CA ALA A 75 -1.63 11.55 -21.26
C ALA A 75 -1.24 13.03 -21.16
N LYS A 76 -1.04 13.49 -19.93
CA LYS A 76 -0.47 14.82 -19.66
C LYS A 76 0.98 14.89 -20.09
N ASP A 77 1.73 13.81 -19.90
CA ASP A 77 3.09 13.62 -20.37
C ASP A 77 3.13 12.34 -21.24
N PRO A 78 3.22 12.47 -22.56
CA PRO A 78 3.22 11.31 -23.47
C PRO A 78 4.50 10.48 -23.41
N SER A 79 5.55 10.93 -22.72
CA SER A 79 6.75 10.13 -22.48
C SER A 79 6.55 9.05 -21.42
N ILE A 80 5.58 9.25 -20.52
CA ILE A 80 5.23 8.29 -19.47
C ILE A 80 4.22 7.28 -20.04
N ARG A 81 4.64 6.03 -20.12
CA ARG A 81 3.81 4.92 -20.59
C ARG A 81 3.74 3.84 -19.54
N ILE A 82 2.52 3.48 -19.15
CA ILE A 82 2.25 2.45 -18.17
C ILE A 82 1.38 1.39 -18.83
N ARG A 83 1.85 0.15 -18.80
CA ARG A 83 1.15 -1.00 -19.36
C ARG A 83 0.96 -2.06 -18.30
N VAL A 84 -0.25 -2.59 -18.17
CA VAL A 84 -0.51 -3.80 -17.39
C VAL A 84 0.01 -4.99 -18.20
N LEU A 85 0.93 -5.76 -17.67
CA LEU A 85 1.56 -6.90 -18.34
C LEU A 85 0.93 -8.21 -17.94
N GLY A 86 0.59 -8.38 -16.67
CA GLY A 86 0.01 -9.61 -16.15
C GLY A 86 -0.93 -9.35 -15.01
N PHE A 87 -1.72 -10.36 -14.69
CA PHE A 87 -2.69 -10.35 -13.59
C PHE A 87 -2.66 -11.68 -12.84
N GLY A 88 -2.73 -11.60 -11.51
CA GLY A 88 -2.80 -12.78 -10.66
C GLY A 88 -3.76 -12.59 -9.49
N GLN A 89 -4.50 -13.62 -9.19
CA GLN A 89 -5.39 -13.68 -8.04
C GLN A 89 -5.20 -15.00 -7.30
N SER A 90 -5.21 -14.96 -5.98
CA SER A 90 -5.13 -16.16 -5.17
C SER A 90 -6.00 -16.08 -3.92
N ARG A 91 -6.19 -17.22 -3.31
CA ARG A 91 -6.81 -17.37 -2.01
C ARG A 91 -6.06 -18.49 -1.28
N THR A 92 -5.64 -18.23 -0.07
CA THR A 92 -4.96 -19.19 0.80
C THR A 92 -5.89 -19.75 1.88
N GLU A 93 -5.39 -20.68 2.64
CA GLU A 93 -6.08 -21.21 3.80
C GLU A 93 -6.39 -20.11 4.82
N LYS A 94 -7.45 -20.34 5.60
CA LYS A 94 -7.85 -19.43 6.66
C LYS A 94 -6.73 -19.28 7.70
N GLY A 95 -6.33 -18.04 7.97
CA GLY A 95 -5.24 -17.70 8.88
C GLY A 95 -3.88 -17.47 8.21
N TYR A 96 -3.73 -17.82 6.94
CA TYR A 96 -2.49 -17.66 6.18
C TYR A 96 -2.54 -16.52 5.17
N MET A 97 -3.26 -15.45 5.49
CA MET A 97 -3.43 -14.27 4.63
C MET A 97 -2.13 -13.73 4.00
N PRO A 98 -0.97 -13.69 4.70
CA PRO A 98 0.27 -13.18 4.11
C PRO A 98 0.80 -14.00 2.92
N GLN A 99 0.35 -15.23 2.73
CA GLN A 99 0.73 -16.05 1.58
C GLN A 99 -0.03 -15.71 0.30
N ALA A 100 -1.25 -15.17 0.41
CA ALA A 100 -2.06 -14.86 -0.78
C ALA A 100 -1.35 -13.91 -1.76
N PRO A 101 -0.72 -12.81 -1.35
CA PRO A 101 0.05 -11.95 -2.25
C PRO A 101 1.20 -12.66 -2.96
N VAL A 102 1.84 -13.62 -2.32
CA VAL A 102 2.95 -14.42 -2.91
C VAL A 102 2.44 -15.22 -4.10
N GLU A 103 1.38 -16.01 -3.88
CA GLU A 103 0.78 -16.81 -4.96
C GLU A 103 0.18 -15.94 -6.07
N ALA A 104 -0.46 -14.83 -5.72
CA ALA A 104 -1.02 -13.91 -6.71
C ALA A 104 0.09 -13.26 -7.56
N ALA A 105 1.20 -12.86 -6.94
CA ALA A 105 2.34 -12.32 -7.64
C ALA A 105 2.97 -13.34 -8.59
N GLN A 106 3.15 -14.60 -8.15
CA GLN A 106 3.67 -15.65 -9.03
C GLN A 106 2.80 -15.83 -10.27
N ARG A 107 1.47 -15.90 -10.10
CA ARG A 107 0.54 -16.01 -11.23
C ARG A 107 0.59 -14.82 -12.17
N ALA A 108 0.76 -13.61 -11.64
CA ALA A 108 0.89 -12.41 -12.46
C ALA A 108 2.20 -12.38 -13.24
N LEU A 109 3.28 -12.88 -12.65
CA LEU A 109 4.58 -13.01 -13.30
C LEU A 109 4.54 -14.08 -14.39
N ASP A 110 3.93 -15.24 -14.11
CA ASP A 110 3.74 -16.31 -15.09
C ASP A 110 2.89 -15.83 -16.28
N ASP A 111 1.82 -15.06 -16.02
CA ASP A 111 0.96 -14.45 -17.07
C ASP A 111 1.72 -13.45 -17.95
N ALA A 112 2.73 -12.81 -17.39
CA ALA A 112 3.59 -11.85 -18.08
C ALA A 112 4.86 -12.47 -18.70
N ASP A 113 5.12 -13.77 -18.49
CA ASP A 113 6.37 -14.44 -18.85
C ASP A 113 7.61 -13.78 -18.22
N LEU A 114 7.50 -13.41 -16.93
CA LEU A 114 8.52 -12.74 -16.14
C LEU A 114 8.85 -13.51 -14.86
N GLY A 115 10.00 -13.24 -14.29
CA GLY A 115 10.39 -13.71 -12.95
C GLY A 115 10.46 -12.58 -11.93
N ILE A 116 10.51 -12.93 -10.64
CA ILE A 116 10.66 -11.93 -9.57
C ILE A 116 11.95 -11.12 -9.69
N GLY A 117 13.01 -11.71 -10.29
CA GLY A 117 14.28 -11.04 -10.54
C GLY A 117 14.23 -9.96 -11.63
N ASP A 118 13.16 -9.94 -12.42
CA ASP A 118 12.94 -8.91 -13.45
C ASP A 118 12.24 -7.66 -12.89
N MET A 119 11.89 -7.69 -11.59
CA MET A 119 11.17 -6.60 -10.95
C MET A 119 12.13 -5.57 -10.32
N ASP A 120 12.06 -4.33 -10.79
CA ASP A 120 12.81 -3.22 -10.21
C ASP A 120 12.25 -2.75 -8.86
N ALA A 121 10.97 -2.96 -8.60
CA ALA A 121 10.34 -2.58 -7.36
C ALA A 121 9.03 -3.32 -7.11
N VAL A 122 8.75 -3.55 -5.83
CA VAL A 122 7.50 -4.14 -5.35
C VAL A 122 6.78 -3.16 -4.45
N LYS A 123 5.50 -2.95 -4.72
CA LYS A 123 4.58 -2.23 -3.83
C LYS A 123 3.51 -3.19 -3.37
N SER A 124 3.33 -3.30 -2.08
CA SER A 124 2.33 -4.16 -1.44
C SER A 124 1.34 -3.35 -0.61
N HIS A 125 0.14 -3.88 -0.46
CA HIS A 125 -0.68 -3.53 0.67
C HIS A 125 -0.24 -4.41 1.86
N ASN A 126 0.37 -3.79 2.85
CA ASN A 126 0.88 -4.46 4.03
C ASN A 126 0.11 -4.02 5.29
N PRO A 127 -1.06 -4.61 5.56
CA PRO A 127 -1.83 -4.30 6.77
C PRO A 127 -1.06 -4.69 8.04
N PHE A 128 -0.13 -5.62 7.93
CA PHE A 128 0.79 -6.04 8.98
C PHE A 128 2.21 -6.15 8.41
N ALA A 129 3.22 -5.83 9.21
CA ALA A 129 4.63 -5.96 8.82
C ALA A 129 4.99 -7.38 8.35
N VAL A 130 4.35 -8.40 8.91
CA VAL A 130 4.56 -9.80 8.52
C VAL A 130 4.20 -10.08 7.06
N ASN A 131 3.35 -9.28 6.41
CA ASN A 131 3.02 -9.45 4.99
C ASN A 131 4.26 -9.30 4.11
N ASP A 132 5.04 -8.24 4.33
CA ASP A 132 6.25 -7.99 3.56
C ASP A 132 7.37 -8.99 3.89
N ILE A 133 7.49 -9.38 5.17
CA ILE A 133 8.45 -10.39 5.60
C ILE A 133 8.17 -11.73 4.91
N VAL A 134 6.91 -12.16 4.87
CA VAL A 134 6.53 -13.41 4.19
C VAL A 134 6.76 -13.29 2.69
N PHE A 135 6.35 -12.17 2.07
CA PHE A 135 6.57 -11.96 0.65
C PHE A 135 8.04 -12.03 0.27
N SER A 136 8.89 -11.28 0.98
CA SER A 136 10.34 -11.29 0.75
C SER A 136 10.95 -12.69 0.93
N ARG A 137 10.58 -13.39 1.98
CA ARG A 137 11.10 -14.73 2.27
C ARG A 137 10.72 -15.75 1.20
N GLU A 138 9.46 -15.75 0.77
CA GLU A 138 8.94 -16.76 -0.17
C GLU A 138 9.31 -16.47 -1.63
N THR A 139 9.50 -15.19 -1.99
CA THR A 139 9.85 -14.79 -3.36
C THR A 139 11.35 -14.56 -3.56
N GLY A 140 12.10 -14.32 -2.49
CA GLY A 140 13.50 -13.90 -2.55
C GLY A 140 13.71 -12.42 -2.90
N PHE A 141 12.63 -11.61 -3.03
CA PHE A 141 12.77 -10.19 -3.28
C PHE A 141 13.31 -9.46 -2.04
N ASP A 142 14.22 -8.50 -2.23
CA ASP A 142 14.82 -7.76 -1.12
C ASP A 142 13.75 -6.95 -0.34
N LEU A 143 13.60 -7.25 0.94
CA LEU A 143 12.70 -6.53 1.83
C LEU A 143 13.00 -5.03 1.89
N GLY A 144 14.28 -4.65 1.83
CA GLY A 144 14.72 -3.26 1.84
C GLY A 144 14.36 -2.49 0.57
N ALA A 145 14.12 -3.18 -0.55
CA ALA A 145 13.70 -2.61 -1.81
C ALA A 145 12.17 -2.55 -2.00
N MET A 146 11.40 -3.11 -1.04
CA MET A 146 9.94 -3.06 -1.07
C MET A 146 9.41 -1.72 -0.57
N ASN A 147 8.25 -1.33 -1.09
CA ASN A 147 7.46 -0.21 -0.57
C ASN A 147 8.20 1.14 -0.46
N ASN A 148 9.09 1.42 -1.40
CA ASN A 148 9.72 2.73 -1.52
C ASN A 148 8.65 3.83 -1.49
N PHE A 149 8.92 4.94 -0.80
CA PHE A 149 8.01 6.07 -0.54
C PHE A 149 6.89 5.79 0.46
N GLY A 150 6.97 4.70 1.21
CA GLY A 150 6.02 4.34 2.25
C GLY A 150 5.01 3.29 1.81
N CYS A 151 4.13 2.96 2.71
CA CYS A 151 3.20 1.83 2.59
C CYS A 151 1.98 2.03 3.50
N SER A 152 1.12 1.03 3.58
CA SER A 152 -0.05 1.07 4.45
C SER A 152 0.30 1.16 5.94
N LEU A 153 1.46 0.66 6.36
CA LEU A 153 1.94 0.81 7.74
C LEU A 153 2.24 2.26 8.11
N ILE A 154 2.56 3.12 7.14
CA ILE A 154 2.89 4.53 7.34
C ILE A 154 1.66 5.41 7.09
N TRP A 155 1.03 5.25 5.92
CA TRP A 155 -0.04 6.13 5.44
C TRP A 155 -1.44 5.66 5.81
N GLY A 156 -1.54 4.51 6.49
CA GLY A 156 -2.82 3.92 6.84
C GLY A 156 -3.51 3.18 5.70
N HIS A 157 -4.72 2.69 6.00
CA HIS A 157 -5.49 1.83 5.12
C HIS A 157 -6.90 2.39 4.88
N PRO A 158 -7.11 3.14 3.79
CA PRO A 158 -8.41 3.68 3.42
C PRO A 158 -9.35 2.63 2.80
N GLN A 159 -9.14 1.35 3.03
CA GLN A 159 -9.93 0.22 2.55
C GLN A 159 -9.96 0.14 1.01
N GLY A 160 -11.06 0.49 0.36
CA GLY A 160 -11.25 0.37 -1.08
C GLY A 160 -10.15 1.00 -1.94
N PRO A 161 -9.70 2.24 -1.67
CA PRO A 161 -8.67 2.90 -2.46
C PRO A 161 -7.27 2.28 -2.38
N THR A 162 -6.98 1.47 -1.38
CA THR A 162 -5.59 1.05 -1.06
C THR A 162 -4.87 0.39 -2.23
N GLY A 163 -5.51 -0.55 -2.93
CA GLY A 163 -4.90 -1.24 -4.06
C GLY A 163 -4.51 -0.30 -5.19
N LEU A 164 -5.43 0.58 -5.59
CA LEU A 164 -5.14 1.58 -6.63
C LEU A 164 -4.11 2.61 -6.16
N ARG A 165 -4.11 2.97 -4.88
CA ARG A 165 -3.10 3.87 -4.30
C ARG A 165 -1.70 3.30 -4.45
N THR A 166 -1.49 2.01 -4.17
CA THR A 166 -0.17 1.37 -4.34
C THR A 166 0.31 1.41 -5.79
N ILE A 167 -0.61 1.29 -6.76
CA ILE A 167 -0.28 1.43 -8.19
C ILE A 167 0.16 2.87 -8.49
N VAL A 168 -0.61 3.87 -8.06
CA VAL A 168 -0.27 5.29 -8.28
C VAL A 168 1.08 5.64 -7.63
N GLU A 169 1.31 5.22 -6.39
CA GLU A 169 2.57 5.44 -5.69
C GLU A 169 3.78 4.78 -6.38
N ARG A 170 3.56 3.72 -7.20
CA ARG A 170 4.64 3.09 -7.95
C ARG A 170 4.94 3.81 -9.26
N ILE A 171 3.95 4.50 -9.82
CA ILE A 171 4.09 5.27 -11.05
C ILE A 171 4.90 6.56 -10.84
N GLU A 172 4.82 7.13 -9.66
CA GLU A 172 5.53 8.34 -9.24
C GLU A 172 6.99 8.10 -8.85
#